data_904c28dc20187604788bc68143b1dd60
#
_entry.id   904c28dc20187604788bc68143b1dd60
#
_cell.length_a   1.000
_cell.length_b   1.000
_cell.length_c   1.000
_cell.angle_alpha   90.00
_cell.angle_beta   90.00
_cell.angle_gamma   90.00
#
_symmetry.space_group_name_H-M   'P 1'
#
loop_
_entity.id
_entity.type
_entity.pdbx_description
1 polymer ?
#
loop_
_entity_poly.entity_id
_entity_poly.type
_entity_poly.pdbx_seq_one_letter_code
_entity_poly.pdbx_strand_id
1 'polypeptide(L)'
;MAFPTNAKYVIVGAGIHGLSTAYHLALELKRKGEGDGSDILIIDKTSVAAGASGIACGVVRNNYYQPAMRELMAHSVKVWESDPEAYSYHPVGYMQISPEVMREDVSTIAEQQKGIGYESVFIEGAKESNDYM
;
A
#
# COMPACT_ATOMS: atom_id res chain seq x y z
N MET A 1 7.78 -17.82 28.08
CA MET A 1 7.66 -16.36 28.09
C MET A 1 6.31 -16.03 28.69
N ALA A 2 6.23 -15.23 29.76
CA ALA A 2 4.95 -14.82 30.35
C ALA A 2 4.34 -13.69 29.49
N PHE A 3 3.03 -13.75 29.26
CA PHE A 3 2.34 -12.63 28.60
C PHE A 3 2.34 -11.42 29.52
N PRO A 4 2.47 -10.21 28.97
CA PRO A 4 2.33 -8.99 29.74
C PRO A 4 0.92 -8.94 30.34
N THR A 5 0.82 -8.54 31.61
CA THR A 5 -0.46 -8.41 32.32
C THR A 5 -1.15 -7.07 32.06
N ASN A 6 -0.42 -6.10 31.52
CA ASN A 6 -0.89 -4.76 31.20
C ASN A 6 -0.30 -4.30 29.88
N ALA A 7 -1.07 -3.59 29.09
CA ALA A 7 -0.65 -2.85 27.90
C ALA A 7 -1.50 -1.57 27.79
N LYS A 8 -0.88 -0.46 27.39
CA LYS A 8 -1.60 0.79 27.15
C LYS A 8 -2.46 0.71 25.90
N TYR A 9 -1.93 0.04 24.87
CA TYR A 9 -2.63 -0.19 23.61
C TYR A 9 -2.54 -1.68 23.24
N VAL A 10 -3.65 -2.24 22.79
CA VAL A 10 -3.70 -3.62 22.30
C VAL A 10 -4.26 -3.62 20.89
N ILE A 11 -3.49 -4.23 19.97
CA ILE A 11 -3.89 -4.40 18.56
C ILE A 11 -4.13 -5.89 18.32
N VAL A 12 -5.32 -6.23 17.85
CA VAL A 12 -5.71 -7.60 17.54
C VAL A 12 -5.54 -7.85 16.05
N GLY A 13 -4.62 -8.73 15.71
CA GLY A 13 -4.25 -9.08 14.34
C GLY A 13 -2.87 -8.56 13.95
N ALA A 14 -1.97 -9.48 13.58
CA ALA A 14 -0.62 -9.19 13.12
C ALA A 14 -0.47 -9.29 11.60
N GLY A 15 -1.51 -8.90 10.85
CA GLY A 15 -1.44 -8.63 9.42
C GLY A 15 -0.91 -7.24 9.13
N ILE A 16 -0.82 -6.86 7.85
CA ILE A 16 -0.26 -5.57 7.42
C ILE A 16 -0.95 -4.37 8.11
N HIS A 17 -2.26 -4.41 8.27
CA HIS A 17 -2.98 -3.32 8.93
C HIS A 17 -2.61 -3.18 10.41
N GLY A 18 -2.55 -4.29 11.15
CA GLY A 18 -2.19 -4.26 12.56
C GLY A 18 -0.75 -3.83 12.78
N LEU A 19 0.17 -4.34 11.98
CA LEU A 19 1.60 -3.99 12.05
C LEU A 19 1.83 -2.51 11.67
N SER A 20 1.22 -2.05 10.59
CA SER A 20 1.31 -0.64 10.17
C SER A 20 0.71 0.30 11.22
N THR A 21 -0.44 -0.06 11.81
CA THR A 21 -1.05 0.72 12.88
C THR A 21 -0.13 0.81 14.10
N ALA A 22 0.47 -0.31 14.51
CA ALA A 22 1.41 -0.33 15.64
C ALA A 22 2.64 0.54 15.38
N TYR A 23 3.21 0.44 14.19
CA TYR A 23 4.38 1.20 13.78
C TYR A 23 4.11 2.72 13.82
N HIS A 24 3.05 3.16 13.14
CA HIS A 24 2.71 4.58 13.11
C HIS A 24 2.27 5.11 14.46
N LEU A 25 1.58 4.30 15.28
CA LEU A 25 1.23 4.67 16.66
C LEU A 25 2.49 4.85 17.51
N ALA A 26 3.46 3.95 17.41
CA ALA A 26 4.72 4.07 18.13
C ALA A 26 5.50 5.35 17.77
N LEU A 27 5.54 5.69 16.48
CA LEU A 27 6.15 6.94 16.01
C LEU A 27 5.43 8.17 16.55
N GLU A 28 4.12 8.16 16.55
CA GLU A 28 3.31 9.29 17.02
C GLU A 28 3.41 9.47 18.55
N LEU A 29 3.38 8.38 19.31
CA LEU A 29 3.60 8.41 20.76
C LEU A 29 4.97 9.00 21.11
N LYS A 30 6.01 8.54 20.41
CA LYS A 30 7.38 9.06 20.58
C LYS A 30 7.45 10.54 20.22
N ARG A 31 6.83 10.96 19.12
CA ARG A 31 6.80 12.37 18.68
C ARG A 31 6.13 13.28 19.71
N LYS A 32 5.09 12.79 20.38
CA LYS A 32 4.33 13.53 21.42
C LYS A 32 4.97 13.46 22.80
N GLY A 33 5.94 12.56 23.02
CA GLY A 33 6.48 12.30 24.36
C GLY A 33 5.49 11.55 25.27
N GLU A 34 4.53 10.83 24.72
CA GLU A 34 3.45 10.12 25.43
C GLU A 34 3.73 8.61 25.60
N GLY A 35 4.82 8.13 25.05
CA GLY A 35 5.21 6.71 25.08
C GLY A 35 6.00 6.30 23.84
N ASP A 36 6.09 4.99 23.61
CA ASP A 36 6.77 4.40 22.45
C ASP A 36 6.20 3.01 22.10
N GLY A 37 6.94 2.22 21.31
CA GLY A 37 6.51 0.89 20.90
C GLY A 37 6.34 -0.11 22.05
N SER A 38 6.95 0.13 23.23
CA SER A 38 6.81 -0.74 24.40
C SER A 38 5.42 -0.66 25.06
N ASP A 39 4.68 0.41 24.78
CA ASP A 39 3.31 0.60 25.23
C ASP A 39 2.27 -0.19 24.41
N ILE A 40 2.69 -0.80 23.30
CA ILE A 40 1.82 -1.44 22.33
C ILE A 40 2.01 -2.95 22.36
N LEU A 41 0.93 -3.68 22.57
CA LEU A 41 0.87 -5.13 22.46
C LEU A 41 0.10 -5.52 21.20
N ILE A 42 0.74 -6.31 20.32
CA ILE A 42 0.06 -6.91 19.17
C ILE A 42 -0.20 -8.39 19.50
N ILE A 43 -1.43 -8.82 19.33
CA ILE A 43 -1.82 -10.22 19.53
C ILE A 43 -2.42 -10.79 18.24
N ASP A 44 -2.06 -12.03 17.93
CA ASP A 44 -2.62 -12.79 16.82
C ASP A 44 -2.90 -14.22 17.26
N LYS A 45 -3.91 -14.84 16.66
CA LYS A 45 -4.26 -16.24 16.97
C LYS A 45 -3.27 -17.26 16.42
N THR A 46 -2.43 -16.85 15.47
CA THR A 46 -1.48 -17.71 14.76
C THR A 46 -0.08 -17.10 14.77
N SER A 47 0.34 -16.52 13.68
CA SER A 47 1.64 -15.87 13.51
C SER A 47 1.53 -14.61 12.68
N VAL A 48 2.59 -13.81 12.70
CA VAL A 48 2.69 -12.60 11.87
C VAL A 48 2.42 -12.94 10.40
N ALA A 49 1.55 -12.17 9.78
CA ALA A 49 1.15 -12.28 8.37
C ALA A 49 0.54 -13.63 7.95
N ALA A 50 0.11 -14.50 8.87
CA ALA A 50 -0.41 -15.84 8.56
C ALA A 50 -1.72 -15.83 7.73
N GLY A 51 -2.44 -14.71 7.70
CA GLY A 51 -3.67 -14.55 6.91
C GLY A 51 -3.42 -13.93 5.52
N ALA A 52 -4.35 -13.08 5.11
CA ALA A 52 -4.34 -12.45 3.78
C ALA A 52 -3.04 -11.71 3.44
N SER A 53 -2.36 -11.14 4.43
CA SER A 53 -1.09 -10.42 4.19
C SER A 53 0.03 -11.33 3.70
N GLY A 54 0.11 -12.56 4.20
CA GLY A 54 1.17 -13.51 3.82
C GLY A 54 0.89 -14.27 2.52
N ILE A 55 -0.36 -14.31 2.07
CA ILE A 55 -0.75 -14.94 0.80
C ILE A 55 -0.97 -13.94 -0.33
N ALA A 56 -0.86 -12.64 -0.04
CA ALA A 56 -0.99 -11.59 -1.04
C ALA A 56 0.16 -11.66 -2.05
N CYS A 57 -0.14 -11.37 -3.33
CA CYS A 57 0.87 -11.33 -4.38
C CYS A 57 1.85 -10.14 -4.28
N GLY A 58 1.62 -9.22 -3.34
CA GLY A 58 2.51 -8.08 -3.09
C GLY A 58 2.51 -7.01 -4.19
N VAL A 59 1.53 -7.00 -5.08
CA VAL A 59 1.44 -5.96 -6.12
C VAL A 59 0.93 -4.66 -5.52
N VAL A 60 1.77 -3.63 -5.59
CA VAL A 60 1.44 -2.25 -5.22
C VAL A 60 1.19 -1.46 -6.50
N ARG A 61 0.03 -0.83 -6.61
CA ARG A 61 -0.35 -0.06 -7.81
C ARG A 61 -1.30 1.08 -7.47
N ASN A 62 -1.37 2.07 -8.35
CA ASN A 62 -2.42 3.09 -8.32
C ASN A 62 -3.19 3.10 -9.64
N ASN A 63 -4.04 2.11 -9.85
CA ASN A 63 -4.90 2.00 -11.03
C ASN A 63 -6.34 1.77 -10.57
N TYR A 64 -6.98 2.84 -10.07
CA TYR A 64 -8.31 2.80 -9.51
C TYR A 64 -9.20 3.89 -10.09
N TYR A 65 -10.42 3.49 -10.46
CA TYR A 65 -11.44 4.40 -10.97
C TYR A 65 -12.01 5.32 -9.87
N GLN A 66 -12.20 4.80 -8.65
CA GLN A 66 -12.76 5.58 -7.55
C GLN A 66 -11.77 6.65 -7.04
N PRO A 67 -12.19 7.93 -6.96
CA PRO A 67 -11.32 9.03 -6.54
C PRO A 67 -10.63 8.80 -5.20
N ALA A 68 -11.40 8.41 -4.17
CA ALA A 68 -10.85 8.15 -2.84
C ALA A 68 -9.78 7.06 -2.83
N MET A 69 -9.95 6.00 -3.64
CA MET A 69 -8.96 4.95 -3.76
C MET A 69 -7.69 5.43 -4.49
N ARG A 70 -7.83 6.28 -5.50
CA ARG A 70 -6.65 6.85 -6.19
C ARG A 70 -5.82 7.72 -5.27
N GLU A 71 -6.45 8.60 -4.50
CA GLU A 71 -5.76 9.46 -3.54
C GLU A 71 -5.07 8.64 -2.44
N LEU A 72 -5.79 7.65 -1.88
CA LEU A 72 -5.23 6.76 -0.87
C LEU A 72 -4.04 5.97 -1.41
N MET A 73 -4.14 5.44 -2.62
CA MET A 73 -3.06 4.65 -3.23
C MET A 73 -1.88 5.52 -3.65
N ALA A 74 -2.11 6.74 -4.15
CA ALA A 74 -1.04 7.70 -4.43
C ALA A 74 -0.24 8.04 -3.17
N HIS A 75 -0.91 8.21 -2.02
CA HIS A 75 -0.25 8.37 -0.74
C HIS A 75 0.51 7.10 -0.32
N SER A 76 -0.11 5.94 -0.46
CA SER A 76 0.49 4.65 -0.07
C SER A 76 1.74 4.31 -0.88
N VAL A 77 1.75 4.58 -2.19
CA VAL A 77 2.95 4.37 -3.04
C VAL A 77 4.12 5.20 -2.52
N LYS A 78 3.90 6.46 -2.15
CA LYS A 78 4.95 7.31 -1.56
C LYS A 78 5.50 6.76 -0.24
N VAL A 79 4.66 6.08 0.55
CA VAL A 79 5.13 5.40 1.77
C VAL A 79 6.07 4.25 1.41
N TRP A 80 5.71 3.41 0.42
CA TRP A 80 6.58 2.32 -0.06
C TRP A 80 7.90 2.84 -0.64
N GLU A 81 7.84 3.94 -1.39
CA GLU A 81 9.00 4.59 -2.00
C GLU A 81 9.90 5.33 -0.99
N SER A 82 9.41 5.63 0.20
CA SER A 82 10.17 6.36 1.21
C SER A 82 11.33 5.55 1.81
N ASP A 83 11.21 4.22 1.85
CA ASP A 83 12.25 3.29 2.29
C ASP A 83 12.10 1.95 1.58
N PRO A 84 12.48 1.86 0.28
CA PRO A 84 12.27 0.65 -0.51
C PRO A 84 13.02 -0.57 0.03
N GLU A 85 14.16 -0.36 0.65
CA GLU A 85 14.95 -1.45 1.25
C GLU A 85 14.23 -2.06 2.46
N ALA A 86 13.79 -1.23 3.40
CA ALA A 86 13.08 -1.70 4.60
C ALA A 86 11.76 -2.39 4.27
N TYR A 87 11.07 -1.92 3.21
CA TYR A 87 9.80 -2.50 2.77
C TYR A 87 9.95 -3.61 1.72
N SER A 88 11.17 -3.93 1.29
CA SER A 88 11.41 -4.85 0.16
C SER A 88 10.57 -4.47 -1.07
N TYR A 89 10.46 -3.17 -1.33
CA TYR A 89 9.67 -2.62 -2.42
C TYR A 89 10.53 -2.47 -3.68
N HIS A 90 10.05 -3.06 -4.77
CA HIS A 90 10.73 -3.00 -6.07
C HIS A 90 9.84 -2.22 -7.07
N PRO A 91 10.20 -0.99 -7.45
CA PRO A 91 9.42 -0.16 -8.36
C PRO A 91 9.56 -0.62 -9.82
N VAL A 92 9.02 -1.78 -10.13
CA VAL A 92 9.07 -2.40 -11.47
C VAL A 92 8.01 -1.84 -12.43
N GLY A 93 7.16 -0.94 -11.95
CA GLY A 93 6.02 -0.45 -12.71
C GLY A 93 4.82 -1.41 -12.70
N TYR A 94 3.74 -0.95 -13.30
CA TYR A 94 2.52 -1.73 -13.50
C TYR A 94 1.97 -1.45 -14.90
N MET A 95 1.81 -2.49 -15.70
CA MET A 95 1.22 -2.39 -17.02
C MET A 95 -0.14 -3.09 -17.04
N GLN A 96 -1.16 -2.38 -17.52
CA GLN A 96 -2.47 -2.93 -17.78
C GLN A 96 -2.71 -2.99 -19.29
N ILE A 97 -2.99 -4.18 -19.78
CA ILE A 97 -3.47 -4.39 -21.16
C ILE A 97 -4.97 -4.59 -21.09
N SER A 98 -5.71 -3.80 -21.85
CA SER A 98 -7.17 -3.81 -21.86
C SER A 98 -7.70 -3.91 -23.29
N PRO A 99 -8.83 -4.58 -23.53
CA PRO A 99 -9.46 -4.62 -24.84
C PRO A 99 -10.01 -3.23 -25.21
N GLU A 100 -10.15 -2.96 -26.51
CA GLU A 100 -10.58 -1.67 -27.04
C GLU A 100 -11.92 -1.19 -26.46
N VAL A 101 -12.82 -2.08 -26.13
CA VAL A 101 -14.11 -1.75 -25.48
C VAL A 101 -13.96 -1.01 -24.16
N MET A 102 -12.82 -1.14 -23.48
CA MET A 102 -12.50 -0.45 -22.21
C MET A 102 -11.70 0.84 -22.41
N ARG A 103 -11.50 1.30 -23.65
CA ARG A 103 -10.66 2.44 -23.98
C ARG A 103 -11.01 3.71 -23.18
N GLU A 104 -12.30 4.05 -23.12
CA GLU A 104 -12.78 5.25 -22.42
C GLU A 104 -12.49 5.18 -20.92
N ASP A 105 -12.74 4.04 -20.30
CA ASP A 105 -12.48 3.84 -18.87
C ASP A 105 -10.98 3.97 -18.55
N VAL A 106 -10.13 3.33 -19.35
CA VAL A 106 -8.67 3.32 -19.12
C VAL A 106 -8.07 4.70 -19.39
N SER A 107 -8.49 5.40 -20.45
CA SER A 107 -8.04 6.77 -20.72
C SER A 107 -8.47 7.73 -19.60
N THR A 108 -9.70 7.60 -19.12
CA THR A 108 -10.23 8.38 -18.00
C THR A 108 -9.40 8.17 -16.73
N ILE A 109 -9.03 6.93 -16.40
CA ILE A 109 -8.16 6.62 -15.25
C ILE A 109 -6.81 7.32 -15.41
N ALA A 110 -6.20 7.25 -16.60
CA ALA A 110 -4.91 7.88 -16.86
C ALA A 110 -4.95 9.40 -16.70
N GLU A 111 -5.99 10.06 -17.21
CA GLU A 111 -6.19 11.51 -17.04
C GLU A 111 -6.38 11.89 -15.57
N GLN A 112 -7.18 11.13 -14.85
CA GLN A 112 -7.45 11.36 -13.45
C GLN A 112 -6.21 11.14 -12.55
N GLN A 113 -5.34 10.21 -12.92
CA GLN A 113 -4.05 10.01 -12.26
C GLN A 113 -3.14 11.22 -12.44
N LYS A 114 -3.08 11.79 -13.64
CA LYS A 114 -2.34 13.05 -13.91
C LYS A 114 -2.85 14.19 -13.02
N GLY A 115 -4.16 14.28 -12.81
CA GLY A 115 -4.79 15.30 -11.96
C GLY A 115 -4.35 15.27 -10.49
N ILE A 116 -3.91 14.13 -9.99
CA ILE A 116 -3.37 13.95 -8.62
C ILE A 116 -1.83 13.87 -8.57
N GLY A 117 -1.15 14.19 -9.68
CA GLY A 117 0.31 14.16 -9.77
C GLY A 117 0.92 12.76 -9.81
N TYR A 118 0.15 11.75 -10.18
CA TYR A 118 0.65 10.40 -10.39
C TYR A 118 0.93 10.18 -11.89
N GLU A 119 2.17 9.91 -12.22
CA GLU A 119 2.57 9.67 -13.60
C GLU A 119 2.05 8.33 -14.11
N SER A 120 1.33 8.37 -15.22
CA SER A 120 0.91 7.18 -15.96
C SER A 120 0.98 7.45 -17.45
N VAL A 121 1.31 6.42 -18.22
CA VAL A 121 1.40 6.49 -19.68
C VAL A 121 0.21 5.72 -20.25
N PHE A 122 -0.57 6.38 -21.11
CA PHE A 122 -1.62 5.74 -21.86
C PHE A 122 -1.16 5.57 -23.31
N ILE A 123 -1.14 4.33 -23.79
CA ILE A 123 -0.69 3.96 -25.13
C ILE A 123 -1.85 3.30 -25.87
N GLU A 124 -2.07 3.71 -27.07
CA GLU A 124 -3.17 3.27 -27.91
C GLU A 124 -2.64 2.67 -29.22
N GLY A 125 -3.20 1.53 -29.59
CA GLY A 125 -2.80 0.83 -30.83
C GLY A 125 -1.80 -0.31 -30.61
N ALA A 126 -1.93 -1.35 -31.43
CA ALA A 126 -1.10 -2.54 -31.31
C ALA A 126 0.38 -2.26 -31.63
N LYS A 127 0.64 -1.37 -32.60
CA LYS A 127 2.01 -1.03 -33.01
C LYS A 127 2.70 -0.25 -31.90
N GLU A 128 2.08 0.81 -31.43
CA GLU A 128 2.59 1.69 -30.38
C GLU A 128 2.82 0.92 -29.07
N SER A 129 1.90 -0.02 -28.75
CA SER A 129 2.06 -0.89 -27.60
C SER A 129 3.24 -1.86 -27.75
N ASN A 130 3.44 -2.43 -28.93
CA ASN A 130 4.59 -3.29 -29.19
C ASN A 130 5.92 -2.54 -29.21
N ASP A 131 5.93 -1.30 -29.69
CA ASP A 131 7.14 -0.47 -29.73
C ASP A 131 7.54 -0.01 -28.30
N TYR A 132 6.60 0.02 -27.36
CA TYR A 132 6.83 0.40 -25.95
C TYR A 132 7.30 -0.78 -25.09
N MET A 133 6.86 -2.00 -25.38
CA MET A 133 7.24 -3.23 -24.66
C MET A 133 8.63 -3.73 -25.04
#